data_07dac3654c723d158beb902096c28492
#
_entry.id   07dac3654c723d158beb902096c28492
#
_cell.length_a   1.000
_cell.length_b   1.000
_cell.length_c   1.000
_cell.angle_alpha   90.00
_cell.angle_beta   90.00
_cell.angle_gamma   90.00
#
_symmetry.space_group_name_H-M   'P 1'
#
loop_
_entity.id
_entity.type
_entity.pdbx_description
1 polymer ?
#
loop_
_entity_poly.entity_id
_entity_poly.type
_entity_poly.pdbx_seq_one_letter_code
_entity_poly.pdbx_strand_id
1 'polypeptide(L)'
;MKTKTSFLRLDLIKQTFIFFLLFLFFLTTLPSSVIAKTTPEVVVNKVKKVVMMLDILPKEYEIAIKNGTVINAAEYEESRIFLKQSFERYQTIIGYMPNSKNAEALRTKFTDLRANIENKNAPSEIKISANAISSQLLKELGIEISKSPTRPINIQNGKTIFKANCAVCHGLTGDGDGPLASKIEPAPAVLSNPEITGNDQSTAHDNFQVISVGIANTLMMAWSEILPEEDLWDVTYYIRTFSNKNFELPIVATAVGTSGASGSTKQAIADVISVLNQSIKANLGMNSVIWSSI
;
A
#
# COMPACT_ATOMS: atom_id res chain seq x y z
N MET A 1 14.89 80.50 -28.34
CA MET A 1 14.74 79.60 -27.18
C MET A 1 13.66 78.52 -27.47
N LYS A 2 13.89 77.60 -28.38
CA LYS A 2 12.88 76.49 -28.71
C LYS A 2 13.49 75.10 -29.03
N THR A 3 14.66 74.78 -28.52
CA THR A 3 15.34 73.55 -28.93
C THR A 3 15.69 72.55 -27.78
N LYS A 4 15.42 72.88 -26.49
CA LYS A 4 15.78 72.02 -25.35
C LYS A 4 14.70 71.07 -24.90
N THR A 5 13.41 71.25 -25.26
CA THR A 5 12.28 70.39 -24.81
C THR A 5 12.03 69.14 -25.69
N SER A 6 12.57 69.13 -26.90
CA SER A 6 12.37 68.00 -27.84
C SER A 6 13.32 66.81 -27.54
N PHE A 7 14.54 67.06 -27.05
CA PHE A 7 15.50 66.01 -26.70
C PHE A 7 15.12 65.25 -25.46
N LEU A 8 14.61 65.96 -24.43
CA LEU A 8 14.17 65.22 -23.19
C LEU A 8 12.97 64.26 -23.39
N ARG A 9 12.07 64.58 -24.33
CA ARG A 9 10.96 63.72 -24.65
C ARG A 9 11.37 62.42 -25.40
N LEU A 10 12.39 62.49 -26.22
CA LEU A 10 12.86 61.35 -27.01
C LEU A 10 13.60 60.35 -26.12
N ASP A 11 14.35 60.79 -25.12
CA ASP A 11 15.02 59.87 -24.17
C ASP A 11 14.04 59.21 -23.21
N LEU A 12 12.99 59.93 -22.79
CA LEU A 12 11.97 59.35 -21.95
C LEU A 12 11.19 58.21 -22.66
N ILE A 13 10.89 58.42 -23.97
CA ILE A 13 10.19 57.41 -24.79
C ILE A 13 11.10 56.19 -25.04
N LYS A 14 12.38 56.37 -25.25
CA LYS A 14 13.35 55.27 -25.37
C LYS A 14 13.47 54.49 -24.09
N GLN A 15 13.52 55.16 -22.94
CA GLN A 15 13.64 54.54 -21.65
C GLN A 15 12.38 53.71 -21.29
N THR A 16 11.18 54.27 -21.55
CA THR A 16 9.92 53.50 -21.37
C THR A 16 9.81 52.29 -22.31
N PHE A 17 10.30 52.40 -23.54
CA PHE A 17 10.28 51.30 -24.51
C PHE A 17 11.26 50.18 -24.11
N ILE A 18 12.44 50.52 -23.56
CA ILE A 18 13.40 49.54 -23.02
C ILE A 18 12.84 48.84 -21.79
N PHE A 19 12.19 49.54 -20.87
CA PHE A 19 11.53 48.94 -19.71
C PHE A 19 10.37 48.01 -20.14
N PHE A 20 9.61 48.39 -21.15
CA PHE A 20 8.53 47.56 -21.67
C PHE A 20 9.07 46.29 -22.35
N LEU A 21 10.14 46.37 -23.12
CA LEU A 21 10.83 45.22 -23.72
C LEU A 21 11.44 44.31 -22.67
N LEU A 22 12.06 44.83 -21.61
CA LEU A 22 12.57 44.05 -20.49
C LEU A 22 11.46 43.38 -19.69
N PHE A 23 10.33 44.07 -19.51
CA PHE A 23 9.14 43.48 -18.87
C PHE A 23 8.51 42.35 -19.70
N LEU A 24 8.43 42.52 -21.03
CA LEU A 24 7.99 41.47 -21.94
C LEU A 24 8.94 40.25 -21.91
N PHE A 25 10.25 40.48 -21.86
CA PHE A 25 11.25 39.42 -21.76
C PHE A 25 11.16 38.68 -20.43
N PHE A 26 10.88 39.39 -19.34
CA PHE A 26 10.67 38.77 -18.01
C PHE A 26 9.39 37.93 -17.95
N LEU A 27 8.32 38.30 -18.67
CA LEU A 27 7.12 37.52 -18.76
C LEU A 27 7.32 36.20 -19.53
N THR A 28 8.24 36.13 -20.48
CA THR A 28 8.53 34.92 -21.27
C THR A 28 9.49 33.96 -20.59
N THR A 29 10.18 34.40 -19.52
CA THR A 29 11.13 33.58 -18.76
C THR A 29 10.52 32.96 -17.47
N LEU A 30 9.21 33.16 -17.21
CA LEU A 30 8.58 32.43 -16.12
C LEU A 30 8.75 30.94 -16.42
N PRO A 31 9.41 30.15 -15.54
CA PRO A 31 9.50 28.73 -15.74
C PRO A 31 8.05 28.22 -15.77
N SER A 32 7.68 27.56 -16.85
CA SER A 32 6.45 26.79 -16.88
C SER A 32 6.55 25.83 -15.70
N SER A 33 5.87 26.15 -14.61
CA SER A 33 5.72 25.23 -13.49
C SER A 33 5.08 24.00 -14.09
N VAL A 34 5.87 22.95 -14.32
CA VAL A 34 5.38 21.64 -14.65
C VAL A 34 4.56 21.24 -13.41
N ILE A 35 3.27 21.52 -13.45
CA ILE A 35 2.32 20.99 -12.47
C ILE A 35 2.42 19.49 -12.70
N ALA A 36 3.18 18.82 -11.88
CA ALA A 36 3.22 17.36 -11.84
C ALA A 36 1.76 16.93 -11.67
N LYS A 37 1.21 16.27 -12.69
CA LYS A 37 -0.17 15.81 -12.68
C LYS A 37 -0.26 14.73 -11.60
N THR A 38 -0.69 15.14 -10.42
CA THR A 38 -0.85 14.20 -9.29
C THR A 38 -1.86 13.13 -9.70
N THR A 39 -1.46 11.88 -9.57
CA THR A 39 -2.34 10.75 -9.87
C THR A 39 -3.54 10.79 -8.90
N PRO A 40 -4.79 10.78 -9.39
CA PRO A 40 -5.96 10.83 -8.53
C PRO A 40 -5.96 9.70 -7.50
N GLU A 41 -6.40 9.98 -6.27
CA GLU A 41 -6.42 8.99 -5.18
C GLU A 41 -7.19 7.70 -5.55
N VAL A 42 -8.29 7.83 -6.28
CA VAL A 42 -9.04 6.66 -6.80
C VAL A 42 -8.18 5.77 -7.68
N VAL A 43 -7.26 6.34 -8.45
CA VAL A 43 -6.31 5.57 -9.28
C VAL A 43 -5.24 4.93 -8.41
N VAL A 44 -4.71 5.66 -7.43
CA VAL A 44 -3.74 5.13 -6.45
C VAL A 44 -4.32 3.90 -5.76
N ASN A 45 -5.56 3.97 -5.27
CA ASN A 45 -6.22 2.85 -4.61
C ASN A 45 -6.43 1.64 -5.55
N LYS A 46 -6.77 1.88 -6.82
CA LYS A 46 -6.85 0.79 -7.81
C LYS A 46 -5.49 0.15 -8.08
N VAL A 47 -4.43 0.95 -8.20
CA VAL A 47 -3.05 0.46 -8.38
C VAL A 47 -2.61 -0.37 -7.17
N LYS A 48 -2.86 0.11 -5.94
CA LYS A 48 -2.58 -0.64 -4.72
C LYS A 48 -3.20 -2.04 -4.77
N LYS A 49 -4.46 -2.16 -5.19
CA LYS A 49 -5.14 -3.45 -5.31
C LYS A 49 -4.53 -4.35 -6.39
N VAL A 50 -4.16 -3.80 -7.55
CA VAL A 50 -3.43 -4.55 -8.59
C VAL A 50 -2.14 -5.13 -8.03
N VAL A 51 -1.35 -4.29 -7.34
CA VAL A 51 -0.06 -4.70 -6.76
C VAL A 51 -0.25 -5.76 -5.69
N MET A 52 -1.22 -5.60 -4.78
CA MET A 52 -1.52 -6.59 -3.74
C MET A 52 -1.87 -7.97 -4.33
N MET A 53 -2.71 -8.00 -5.37
CA MET A 53 -3.06 -9.25 -6.06
C MET A 53 -1.86 -9.90 -6.73
N LEU A 54 -0.98 -9.09 -7.34
CA LEU A 54 0.27 -9.58 -7.96
C LEU A 54 1.31 -10.02 -6.92
N ASP A 55 1.26 -9.52 -5.69
CA ASP A 55 2.13 -9.95 -4.59
C ASP A 55 1.65 -11.27 -3.95
N ILE A 56 0.32 -11.50 -3.87
CA ILE A 56 -0.27 -12.73 -3.35
C ILE A 56 -0.16 -13.87 -4.37
N LEU A 57 -0.47 -13.61 -5.63
CA LEU A 57 -0.52 -14.61 -6.71
C LEU A 57 0.66 -15.60 -6.72
N PRO A 58 1.94 -15.17 -6.61
CA PRO A 58 3.05 -16.12 -6.62
C PRO A 58 3.09 -17.06 -5.42
N LYS A 59 2.51 -16.68 -4.28
CA LYS A 59 2.47 -17.49 -3.07
C LYS A 59 1.46 -18.62 -3.22
N GLU A 60 0.26 -18.29 -3.69
CA GLU A 60 -0.78 -19.30 -4.00
C GLU A 60 -0.31 -20.26 -5.09
N TYR A 61 0.37 -19.72 -6.10
CA TYR A 61 0.94 -20.53 -7.17
C TYR A 61 2.05 -21.47 -6.68
N GLU A 62 2.91 -21.04 -5.76
CA GLU A 62 3.99 -21.85 -5.18
C GLU A 62 3.45 -23.04 -4.39
N ILE A 63 2.36 -22.85 -3.64
CA ILE A 63 1.67 -23.91 -2.91
C ILE A 63 0.96 -24.88 -3.88
N ALA A 64 0.50 -24.36 -5.01
CA ALA A 64 -0.28 -25.09 -6.00
C ALA A 64 0.53 -26.01 -6.90
N ILE A 65 1.80 -25.67 -7.16
CA ILE A 65 2.63 -26.33 -8.19
C ILE A 65 3.86 -27.00 -7.57
N LYS A 66 4.09 -28.25 -7.98
CA LYS A 66 5.32 -28.98 -7.70
C LYS A 66 5.84 -29.67 -8.95
N ASN A 67 7.07 -29.38 -9.37
CA ASN A 67 7.71 -29.97 -10.56
C ASN A 67 6.82 -29.89 -11.82
N GLY A 68 6.21 -28.73 -12.07
CA GLY A 68 5.34 -28.51 -13.24
C GLY A 68 3.98 -29.22 -13.17
N THR A 69 3.60 -29.76 -12.02
CA THR A 69 2.33 -30.44 -11.82
C THR A 69 1.49 -29.73 -10.78
N VAL A 70 0.18 -29.59 -11.02
CA VAL A 70 -0.77 -29.05 -10.05
C VAL A 70 -0.98 -30.07 -8.95
N ILE A 71 -0.60 -29.72 -7.72
CA ILE A 71 -0.79 -30.54 -6.51
C ILE A 71 -1.90 -30.02 -5.61
N ASN A 72 -2.27 -28.74 -5.74
CA ASN A 72 -3.41 -28.12 -5.09
C ASN A 72 -4.20 -27.32 -6.14
N ALA A 73 -5.34 -27.86 -6.55
CA ALA A 73 -6.17 -27.26 -7.59
C ALA A 73 -6.86 -25.97 -7.14
N ALA A 74 -7.18 -25.85 -5.85
CA ALA A 74 -7.82 -24.64 -5.31
C ALA A 74 -6.87 -23.43 -5.39
N GLU A 75 -5.65 -23.57 -4.89
CA GLU A 75 -4.64 -22.51 -4.91
C GLU A 75 -4.18 -22.16 -6.34
N TYR A 76 -4.15 -23.19 -7.21
CA TYR A 76 -3.88 -22.94 -8.63
C TYR A 76 -4.95 -22.07 -9.28
N GLU A 77 -6.23 -22.36 -9.03
CA GLU A 77 -7.32 -21.55 -9.55
C GLU A 77 -7.35 -20.16 -8.90
N GLU A 78 -7.03 -20.04 -7.62
CA GLU A 78 -6.94 -18.75 -6.93
C GLU A 78 -5.85 -17.86 -7.54
N SER A 79 -4.67 -18.42 -7.83
CA SER A 79 -3.60 -17.69 -8.52
C SER A 79 -4.05 -17.15 -9.89
N ARG A 80 -4.85 -17.94 -10.65
CA ARG A 80 -5.41 -17.53 -11.94
C ARG A 80 -6.44 -16.41 -11.79
N ILE A 81 -7.26 -16.47 -10.75
CA ILE A 81 -8.26 -15.45 -10.45
C ILE A 81 -7.60 -14.13 -10.06
N PHE A 82 -6.57 -14.16 -9.20
CA PHE A 82 -5.81 -12.96 -8.87
C PHE A 82 -5.17 -12.32 -10.11
N LEU A 83 -4.63 -13.12 -11.03
CA LEU A 83 -4.11 -12.59 -12.29
C LEU A 83 -5.22 -11.92 -13.12
N LYS A 84 -6.36 -12.60 -13.29
CA LYS A 84 -7.50 -12.08 -14.04
C LYS A 84 -7.99 -10.76 -13.45
N GLN A 85 -8.24 -10.71 -12.14
CA GLN A 85 -8.74 -9.52 -11.45
C GLN A 85 -7.73 -8.36 -11.49
N SER A 86 -6.44 -8.65 -11.33
CA SER A 86 -5.39 -7.63 -11.43
C SER A 86 -5.34 -7.03 -12.84
N PHE A 87 -5.46 -7.85 -13.88
CA PHE A 87 -5.50 -7.39 -15.26
C PHE A 87 -6.76 -6.56 -15.57
N GLU A 88 -7.94 -7.00 -15.14
CA GLU A 88 -9.19 -6.25 -15.30
C GLU A 88 -9.11 -4.88 -14.63
N ARG A 89 -8.56 -4.80 -13.40
CA ARG A 89 -8.33 -3.52 -12.71
C ARG A 89 -7.30 -2.65 -13.45
N TYR A 90 -6.21 -3.25 -13.93
CA TYR A 90 -5.23 -2.55 -14.75
C TYR A 90 -5.87 -1.90 -15.97
N GLN A 91 -6.78 -2.57 -16.67
CA GLN A 91 -7.48 -2.02 -17.81
C GLN A 91 -8.30 -0.75 -17.48
N THR A 92 -8.81 -0.63 -16.25
CA THR A 92 -9.54 0.57 -15.81
C THR A 92 -8.66 1.78 -15.54
N ILE A 93 -7.34 1.60 -15.41
CA ILE A 93 -6.37 2.65 -15.10
C ILE A 93 -5.44 3.00 -16.28
N ILE A 94 -5.55 2.28 -17.38
CA ILE A 94 -4.69 2.46 -18.57
C ILE A 94 -4.72 3.91 -19.10
N GLY A 95 -5.87 4.58 -19.03
CA GLY A 95 -6.03 5.97 -19.46
C GLY A 95 -5.23 7.00 -18.63
N TYR A 96 -4.71 6.60 -17.49
CA TYR A 96 -3.87 7.44 -16.63
C TYR A 96 -2.38 7.20 -16.85
N MET A 97 -2.02 6.20 -17.65
CA MET A 97 -0.62 5.92 -18.02
C MET A 97 -0.07 7.08 -18.86
N PRO A 98 1.10 7.64 -18.51
CA PRO A 98 1.67 8.77 -19.24
C PRO A 98 2.13 8.42 -20.65
N ASN A 99 2.38 7.14 -20.92
CA ASN A 99 2.89 6.64 -22.20
C ASN A 99 2.11 5.39 -22.64
N SER A 100 1.46 5.49 -23.82
CA SER A 100 0.69 4.38 -24.40
C SER A 100 1.56 3.16 -24.76
N LYS A 101 2.83 3.35 -25.15
CA LYS A 101 3.75 2.23 -25.40
C LYS A 101 4.06 1.45 -24.13
N ASN A 102 4.22 2.15 -23.00
CA ASN A 102 4.46 1.52 -21.70
C ASN A 102 3.19 0.80 -21.20
N ALA A 103 2.01 1.35 -21.46
CA ALA A 103 0.75 0.67 -21.20
C ALA A 103 0.62 -0.63 -22.02
N GLU A 104 0.98 -0.62 -23.31
CA GLU A 104 0.94 -1.84 -24.12
C GLU A 104 2.00 -2.85 -23.68
N ALA A 105 3.20 -2.40 -23.31
CA ALA A 105 4.25 -3.27 -22.77
C ALA A 105 3.80 -3.97 -21.48
N LEU A 106 3.07 -3.26 -20.59
CA LEU A 106 2.47 -3.88 -19.39
C LEU A 106 1.39 -4.90 -19.75
N ARG A 107 0.54 -4.60 -20.74
CA ARG A 107 -0.47 -5.54 -21.24
C ARG A 107 0.19 -6.85 -21.72
N THR A 108 1.27 -6.75 -22.48
CA THR A 108 2.05 -7.90 -22.94
C THR A 108 2.58 -8.71 -21.75
N LYS A 109 3.17 -8.06 -20.74
CA LYS A 109 3.65 -8.75 -19.53
C LYS A 109 2.56 -9.50 -18.78
N PHE A 110 1.34 -8.96 -18.69
CA PHE A 110 0.19 -9.69 -18.12
C PHE A 110 -0.16 -10.92 -18.94
N THR A 111 -0.10 -10.83 -20.28
CA THR A 111 -0.34 -11.96 -21.19
C THR A 111 0.73 -13.04 -21.01
N ASP A 112 2.00 -12.62 -20.91
CA ASP A 112 3.13 -13.54 -20.71
C ASP A 112 3.03 -14.24 -19.34
N LEU A 113 2.68 -13.49 -18.27
CA LEU A 113 2.47 -14.08 -16.94
C LEU A 113 1.35 -15.12 -16.96
N ARG A 114 0.25 -14.84 -17.68
CA ARG A 114 -0.82 -15.82 -17.87
C ARG A 114 -0.32 -17.08 -18.57
N ALA A 115 0.41 -16.94 -19.66
CA ALA A 115 0.97 -18.07 -20.38
C ALA A 115 1.93 -18.89 -19.50
N ASN A 116 2.77 -18.23 -18.70
CA ASN A 116 3.68 -18.89 -17.77
C ASN A 116 2.93 -19.71 -16.70
N ILE A 117 1.82 -19.20 -16.18
CA ILE A 117 0.96 -19.92 -15.22
C ILE A 117 0.30 -21.12 -15.91
N GLU A 118 -0.28 -20.95 -17.10
CA GLU A 118 -0.93 -22.01 -17.86
C GLU A 118 0.04 -23.12 -18.25
N ASN A 119 1.29 -22.76 -18.57
CA ASN A 119 2.38 -23.70 -18.87
C ASN A 119 2.98 -24.36 -17.62
N LYS A 120 2.54 -23.96 -16.43
CA LYS A 120 3.05 -24.47 -15.14
C LYS A 120 4.55 -24.25 -14.97
N ASN A 121 5.05 -23.09 -15.40
CA ASN A 121 6.41 -22.68 -15.22
C ASN A 121 6.82 -22.63 -13.74
N ALA A 122 8.11 -22.58 -13.47
CA ALA A 122 8.63 -22.58 -12.10
C ALA A 122 8.07 -21.41 -11.28
N PRO A 123 7.70 -21.61 -9.99
CA PRO A 123 7.17 -20.53 -9.12
C PRO A 123 8.05 -19.28 -9.06
N SER A 124 9.37 -19.45 -9.14
CA SER A 124 10.32 -18.33 -9.19
C SER A 124 10.12 -17.43 -10.42
N GLU A 125 9.79 -18.01 -11.59
CA GLU A 125 9.52 -17.25 -12.82
C GLU A 125 8.22 -16.46 -12.72
N ILE A 126 7.18 -17.05 -12.10
CA ILE A 126 5.92 -16.39 -11.83
C ILE A 126 6.14 -15.20 -10.92
N LYS A 127 6.90 -15.37 -9.83
CA LYS A 127 7.25 -14.30 -8.89
C LYS A 127 8.01 -13.16 -9.56
N ILE A 128 9.00 -13.46 -10.38
CA ILE A 128 9.78 -12.47 -11.13
C ILE A 128 8.85 -11.67 -12.06
N SER A 129 8.00 -12.36 -12.81
CA SER A 129 7.09 -11.76 -13.78
C SER A 129 6.05 -10.86 -13.10
N ALA A 130 5.43 -11.31 -12.01
CA ALA A 130 4.48 -10.53 -11.22
C ALA A 130 5.13 -9.27 -10.63
N ASN A 131 6.31 -9.40 -10.03
CA ASN A 131 7.08 -8.28 -9.48
C ASN A 131 7.49 -7.26 -10.56
N ALA A 132 7.81 -7.72 -11.77
CA ALA A 132 8.15 -6.84 -12.87
C ALA A 132 6.96 -6.00 -13.35
N ILE A 133 5.74 -6.55 -13.33
CA ILE A 133 4.51 -5.82 -13.62
C ILE A 133 4.26 -4.76 -12.53
N SER A 134 4.27 -5.17 -11.26
CA SER A 134 4.06 -4.28 -10.11
C SER A 134 5.03 -3.11 -10.10
N SER A 135 6.33 -3.39 -10.23
CA SER A 135 7.38 -2.37 -10.20
C SER A 135 7.26 -1.38 -11.37
N GLN A 136 6.96 -1.87 -12.58
CA GLN A 136 6.78 -1.00 -13.72
C GLN A 136 5.53 -0.13 -13.57
N LEU A 137 4.40 -0.68 -13.11
CA LEU A 137 3.16 0.04 -12.91
C LEU A 137 3.34 1.19 -11.89
N LEU A 138 3.97 0.90 -10.77
CA LEU A 138 4.27 1.90 -9.73
C LEU A 138 5.17 3.01 -10.25
N LYS A 139 6.24 2.64 -10.97
CA LYS A 139 7.18 3.59 -11.58
C LYS A 139 6.50 4.52 -12.59
N GLU A 140 5.68 3.96 -13.48
CA GLU A 140 5.02 4.74 -14.55
C GLU A 140 4.02 5.77 -14.00
N LEU A 141 3.37 5.47 -12.88
CA LEU A 141 2.38 6.33 -12.27
C LEU A 141 2.95 7.19 -11.12
N GLY A 142 4.23 7.01 -10.77
CA GLY A 142 4.87 7.73 -9.67
C GLY A 142 4.24 7.43 -8.32
N ILE A 143 3.77 6.18 -8.10
CA ILE A 143 3.10 5.76 -6.88
C ILE A 143 4.08 4.98 -6.01
N GLU A 144 4.14 5.37 -4.73
CA GLU A 144 4.83 4.62 -3.68
C GLU A 144 3.79 3.91 -2.81
N ILE A 145 4.03 2.64 -2.50
CA ILE A 145 3.18 1.84 -1.61
C ILE A 145 4.00 1.47 -0.37
N SER A 146 3.51 1.89 0.80
CA SER A 146 4.07 1.42 2.07
C SER A 146 3.62 -0.01 2.34
N LYS A 147 4.57 -0.85 2.74
CA LYS A 147 4.31 -2.22 3.24
C LYS A 147 4.10 -2.25 4.76
N SER A 148 3.99 -1.09 5.36
CA SER A 148 3.84 -0.91 6.80
C SER A 148 2.83 0.19 7.08
N PRO A 149 2.20 0.20 8.26
CA PRO A 149 1.29 1.27 8.65
C PRO A 149 2.01 2.62 8.66
N THR A 150 1.32 3.68 8.26
CA THR A 150 1.84 5.05 8.20
C THR A 150 1.56 5.85 9.47
N ARG A 151 0.75 5.30 10.38
CA ARG A 151 0.45 5.84 11.71
C ARG A 151 0.58 4.75 12.78
N PRO A 152 0.66 5.12 14.07
CA PRO A 152 0.57 4.15 15.16
C PRO A 152 -0.71 3.31 15.10
N ILE A 153 -0.58 2.02 15.37
CA ILE A 153 -1.68 1.06 15.36
C ILE A 153 -2.60 1.30 16.56
N ASN A 154 -3.90 1.29 16.30
CA ASN A 154 -4.94 1.31 17.33
C ASN A 154 -5.56 -0.08 17.50
N ILE A 155 -5.01 -0.89 18.38
CA ILE A 155 -5.48 -2.26 18.66
C ILE A 155 -6.94 -2.27 19.14
N GLN A 156 -7.38 -1.24 19.88
CA GLN A 156 -8.77 -1.18 20.35
C GLN A 156 -9.74 -0.93 19.18
N ASN A 157 -9.35 -0.10 18.21
CA ASN A 157 -10.11 0.07 16.98
C ASN A 157 -10.14 -1.25 16.18
N GLY A 158 -9.01 -1.90 16.00
CA GLY A 158 -8.92 -3.22 15.35
C GLY A 158 -9.82 -4.27 16.01
N LYS A 159 -9.86 -4.30 17.34
CA LYS A 159 -10.80 -5.16 18.11
C LYS A 159 -12.25 -4.84 17.81
N THR A 160 -12.60 -3.57 17.73
CA THR A 160 -13.98 -3.12 17.46
C THR A 160 -14.39 -3.55 16.04
N ILE A 161 -13.52 -3.31 15.06
CA ILE A 161 -13.72 -3.71 13.66
C ILE A 161 -13.89 -5.22 13.55
N PHE A 162 -12.97 -5.99 14.16
CA PHE A 162 -13.00 -7.44 14.15
C PHE A 162 -14.32 -8.00 14.69
N LYS A 163 -14.76 -7.51 15.86
CA LYS A 163 -16.02 -7.95 16.48
C LYS A 163 -17.23 -7.65 15.60
N ALA A 164 -17.24 -6.51 14.95
CA ALA A 164 -18.36 -6.08 14.12
C ALA A 164 -18.47 -6.82 12.78
N ASN A 165 -17.31 -7.18 12.18
CA ASN A 165 -17.26 -7.58 10.79
C ASN A 165 -16.68 -8.99 10.57
N CYS A 166 -15.77 -9.46 11.42
CA CYS A 166 -14.98 -10.67 11.18
C CYS A 166 -15.41 -11.85 12.08
N ALA A 167 -15.77 -11.56 13.34
CA ALA A 167 -16.04 -12.56 14.35
C ALA A 167 -17.24 -13.45 14.01
N VAL A 168 -18.15 -13.00 13.14
CA VAL A 168 -19.31 -13.79 12.68
C VAL A 168 -18.89 -15.07 11.97
N CYS A 169 -17.74 -15.07 11.31
CA CYS A 169 -17.12 -16.23 10.67
C CYS A 169 -15.94 -16.78 11.48
N HIS A 170 -15.02 -15.90 11.91
CA HIS A 170 -13.76 -16.32 12.53
C HIS A 170 -13.84 -16.61 14.04
N GLY A 171 -15.00 -16.36 14.70
CA GLY A 171 -15.13 -16.48 16.15
C GLY A 171 -14.52 -15.28 16.90
N LEU A 172 -14.91 -15.10 18.18
CA LEU A 172 -14.45 -13.96 18.98
C LEU A 172 -12.94 -14.03 19.33
N THR A 173 -12.39 -15.24 19.34
CA THR A 173 -10.99 -15.54 19.66
C THR A 173 -10.18 -15.93 18.41
N GLY A 174 -10.82 -15.92 17.25
CA GLY A 174 -10.16 -16.24 15.98
C GLY A 174 -10.00 -17.74 15.72
N ASP A 175 -10.77 -18.59 16.42
CA ASP A 175 -10.66 -20.06 16.32
C ASP A 175 -11.44 -20.66 15.14
N GLY A 176 -12.02 -19.83 14.26
CA GLY A 176 -12.78 -20.27 13.10
C GLY A 176 -14.15 -20.85 13.46
N ASP A 177 -14.66 -20.58 14.66
CA ASP A 177 -15.87 -21.12 15.26
C ASP A 177 -17.04 -20.14 15.32
N GLY A 178 -17.00 -19.08 14.51
CA GLY A 178 -18.06 -18.09 14.46
C GLY A 178 -19.42 -18.66 14.07
N PRO A 179 -20.54 -17.95 14.38
CA PRO A 179 -21.90 -18.45 14.13
C PRO A 179 -22.19 -18.86 12.67
N LEU A 180 -21.46 -18.34 11.70
CA LEU A 180 -21.57 -18.71 10.29
C LEU A 180 -20.55 -19.76 9.85
N ALA A 181 -19.54 -20.09 10.67
CA ALA A 181 -18.44 -20.98 10.27
C ALA A 181 -18.90 -22.32 9.71
N SER A 182 -19.88 -22.97 10.37
CA SER A 182 -20.41 -24.28 9.94
C SER A 182 -21.27 -24.22 8.68
N LYS A 183 -21.56 -23.05 8.15
CA LYS A 183 -22.44 -22.85 6.98
C LYS A 183 -21.69 -22.39 5.73
N ILE A 184 -20.38 -22.26 5.82
CA ILE A 184 -19.54 -21.76 4.72
C ILE A 184 -18.46 -22.75 4.36
N GLU A 185 -18.17 -22.82 3.07
CA GLU A 185 -17.14 -23.68 2.49
C GLU A 185 -16.32 -22.85 1.49
N PRO A 186 -14.99 -22.85 1.60
CA PRO A 186 -14.18 -23.47 2.64
C PRO A 186 -14.44 -22.86 4.03
N ALA A 187 -14.13 -23.62 5.09
CA ALA A 187 -14.26 -23.15 6.46
C ALA A 187 -13.35 -21.91 6.71
N PRO A 188 -13.74 -20.99 7.62
CA PRO A 188 -12.92 -19.83 7.93
C PRO A 188 -11.56 -20.23 8.49
N ALA A 189 -10.51 -19.51 8.10
CA ALA A 189 -9.17 -19.71 8.65
C ALA A 189 -9.16 -19.53 10.17
N VAL A 190 -8.41 -20.40 10.87
CA VAL A 190 -8.17 -20.34 12.31
C VAL A 190 -7.10 -19.31 12.58
N LEU A 191 -7.51 -18.07 12.89
CA LEU A 191 -6.59 -16.92 13.10
C LEU A 191 -5.76 -17.04 14.37
N SER A 192 -6.14 -17.92 15.31
CA SER A 192 -5.32 -18.27 16.47
C SER A 192 -4.17 -19.24 16.14
N ASN A 193 -4.16 -19.79 14.92
CA ASN A 193 -3.03 -20.59 14.44
C ASN A 193 -1.83 -19.68 14.11
N PRO A 194 -0.65 -19.87 14.74
CA PRO A 194 0.54 -19.08 14.43
C PRO A 194 1.00 -19.14 12.97
N GLU A 195 0.70 -20.21 12.25
CA GLU A 195 1.04 -20.33 10.83
C GLU A 195 0.26 -19.32 9.97
N ILE A 196 -0.91 -18.91 10.41
CA ILE A 196 -1.77 -17.94 9.71
C ILE A 196 -1.43 -16.49 10.08
N THR A 197 -1.18 -16.23 11.37
CA THR A 197 -1.06 -14.85 11.86
C THR A 197 0.17 -14.58 12.72
N GLY A 198 1.04 -15.55 12.97
CA GLY A 198 2.04 -15.45 14.04
C GLY A 198 3.50 -15.71 13.66
N ASN A 199 3.82 -16.11 12.43
CA ASN A 199 5.19 -16.48 12.04
C ASN A 199 5.79 -15.52 11.01
N ASP A 200 7.08 -15.70 10.70
CA ASP A 200 7.82 -14.89 9.73
C ASP A 200 7.40 -15.16 8.27
N GLN A 201 6.76 -16.29 8.00
CA GLN A 201 6.26 -16.66 6.67
C GLN A 201 4.89 -16.04 6.39
N SER A 202 4.14 -15.71 7.46
CA SER A 202 2.89 -14.96 7.40
C SER A 202 3.07 -13.60 8.10
N THR A 203 3.62 -12.66 7.37
CA THR A 203 3.92 -11.32 7.90
C THR A 203 2.64 -10.49 8.12
N ALA A 204 2.73 -9.39 8.86
CA ALA A 204 1.61 -8.46 9.00
C ALA A 204 1.16 -7.90 7.64
N HIS A 205 2.11 -7.70 6.72
CA HIS A 205 1.79 -7.24 5.38
C HIS A 205 1.00 -8.29 4.59
N ASP A 206 1.32 -9.57 4.72
CA ASP A 206 0.58 -10.65 4.08
C ASP A 206 -0.87 -10.73 4.59
N ASN A 207 -1.06 -10.68 5.91
CA ASN A 207 -2.41 -10.64 6.48
C ASN A 207 -3.18 -9.39 6.04
N PHE A 208 -2.52 -8.22 6.00
CA PHE A 208 -3.11 -6.99 5.50
C PHE A 208 -3.56 -7.11 4.04
N GLN A 209 -2.76 -7.73 3.18
CA GLN A 209 -3.11 -7.94 1.77
C GLN A 209 -4.34 -8.85 1.65
N VAL A 210 -4.36 -10.00 2.34
CA VAL A 210 -5.50 -10.92 2.32
C VAL A 210 -6.78 -10.24 2.80
N ILE A 211 -6.75 -9.51 3.92
CA ILE A 211 -7.90 -8.75 4.40
C ILE A 211 -8.34 -7.71 3.36
N SER A 212 -7.37 -7.02 2.73
CA SER A 212 -7.65 -5.93 1.78
C SER A 212 -8.32 -6.43 0.50
N VAL A 213 -7.85 -7.53 -0.09
CA VAL A 213 -8.33 -8.03 -1.40
C VAL A 213 -9.35 -9.15 -1.29
N GLY A 214 -9.48 -9.76 -0.10
CA GLY A 214 -10.33 -10.93 0.12
C GLY A 214 -9.73 -12.21 -0.46
N ILE A 215 -10.48 -13.30 -0.40
CA ILE A 215 -10.13 -14.62 -0.96
C ILE A 215 -11.16 -14.97 -2.03
N ALA A 216 -10.68 -15.22 -3.24
CA ALA A 216 -11.53 -15.50 -4.39
C ALA A 216 -12.37 -16.78 -4.18
N ASN A 217 -13.60 -16.78 -4.70
CA ASN A 217 -14.55 -17.90 -4.57
C ASN A 217 -14.93 -18.28 -3.13
N THR A 218 -14.67 -17.40 -2.16
CA THR A 218 -15.08 -17.59 -0.76
C THR A 218 -15.99 -16.44 -0.29
N LEU A 219 -16.48 -16.54 0.94
CA LEU A 219 -17.21 -15.43 1.58
C LEU A 219 -16.29 -14.38 2.23
N MET A 220 -14.97 -14.57 2.16
CA MET A 220 -14.00 -13.57 2.61
C MET A 220 -13.89 -12.43 1.59
N MET A 221 -14.69 -11.41 1.79
CA MET A 221 -14.77 -10.25 0.88
C MET A 221 -13.55 -9.33 0.97
N ALA A 222 -13.38 -8.50 -0.06
CA ALA A 222 -12.34 -7.46 -0.10
C ALA A 222 -12.70 -6.29 0.83
N TRP A 223 -12.12 -6.24 2.02
CA TRP A 223 -12.45 -5.21 3.02
C TRP A 223 -11.95 -3.81 2.65
N SER A 224 -10.98 -3.69 1.75
CA SER A 224 -10.54 -2.37 1.24
C SER A 224 -11.59 -1.63 0.40
N GLU A 225 -12.72 -2.25 0.09
CA GLU A 225 -13.87 -1.57 -0.52
C GLU A 225 -14.75 -0.86 0.52
N ILE A 226 -14.59 -1.19 1.82
CA ILE A 226 -15.46 -0.76 2.91
C ILE A 226 -14.68 -0.01 3.98
N LEU A 227 -13.47 -0.47 4.32
CA LEU A 227 -12.65 0.07 5.38
C LEU A 227 -11.49 0.91 4.82
N PRO A 228 -11.17 2.05 5.44
CA PRO A 228 -9.96 2.81 5.11
C PRO A 228 -8.71 2.01 5.46
N GLU A 229 -7.58 2.36 4.83
CA GLU A 229 -6.31 1.64 4.96
C GLU A 229 -5.82 1.56 6.42
N GLU A 230 -6.01 2.61 7.19
CA GLU A 230 -5.62 2.67 8.60
C GLU A 230 -6.40 1.66 9.45
N ASP A 231 -7.69 1.48 9.17
CA ASP A 231 -8.55 0.52 9.86
C ASP A 231 -8.19 -0.92 9.48
N LEU A 232 -7.81 -1.15 8.23
CA LEU A 232 -7.28 -2.44 7.76
C LEU A 232 -6.00 -2.81 8.50
N TRP A 233 -5.09 -1.86 8.72
CA TRP A 233 -3.89 -2.09 9.52
C TRP A 233 -4.23 -2.36 10.99
N ASP A 234 -5.16 -1.63 11.58
CA ASP A 234 -5.58 -1.83 12.98
C ASP A 234 -6.14 -3.25 13.19
N VAL A 235 -7.05 -3.70 12.30
CA VAL A 235 -7.61 -5.06 12.42
C VAL A 235 -6.58 -6.13 12.08
N THR A 236 -5.67 -5.89 11.14
CA THR A 236 -4.56 -6.79 10.83
C THR A 236 -3.70 -7.06 12.06
N TYR A 237 -3.31 -6.01 12.76
CA TYR A 237 -2.51 -6.18 13.97
C TYR A 237 -3.31 -6.76 15.13
N TYR A 238 -4.61 -6.48 15.21
CA TYR A 238 -5.47 -7.10 16.22
C TYR A 238 -5.55 -8.63 16.05
N ILE A 239 -5.77 -9.15 14.84
CA ILE A 239 -5.83 -10.60 14.62
C ILE A 239 -4.52 -11.32 14.95
N ARG A 240 -3.38 -10.66 14.78
CA ARG A 240 -2.06 -11.20 15.14
C ARG A 240 -1.87 -11.35 16.65
N THR A 241 -2.68 -10.70 17.47
CA THR A 241 -2.67 -10.91 18.93
C THR A 241 -3.25 -12.26 19.34
N PHE A 242 -4.00 -12.94 18.49
CA PHE A 242 -4.61 -14.23 18.81
C PHE A 242 -3.57 -15.36 18.89
N SER A 243 -2.60 -15.36 17.98
CA SER A 243 -1.55 -16.38 17.90
C SER A 243 -0.29 -16.02 18.67
N ASN A 244 -0.06 -14.73 18.95
CA ASN A 244 1.16 -14.25 19.59
C ASN A 244 0.86 -13.49 20.87
N LYS A 245 1.03 -14.17 22.02
CA LYS A 245 0.82 -13.57 23.35
C LYS A 245 1.86 -12.51 23.72
N ASN A 246 3.02 -12.53 23.06
CA ASN A 246 4.12 -11.57 23.23
C ASN A 246 4.20 -10.58 22.07
N PHE A 247 3.08 -10.25 21.48
CA PHE A 247 3.00 -9.41 20.31
C PHE A 247 3.54 -8.00 20.58
N GLU A 248 4.56 -7.61 19.81
CA GLU A 248 5.12 -6.26 19.80
C GLU A 248 4.51 -5.45 18.64
N LEU A 249 4.00 -4.26 18.95
CA LEU A 249 3.55 -3.33 17.92
C LEU A 249 4.74 -2.76 17.16
N PRO A 250 4.64 -2.59 15.84
CA PRO A 250 5.69 -1.97 15.06
C PRO A 250 5.91 -0.53 15.54
N ILE A 251 7.17 -0.15 15.70
CA ILE A 251 7.54 1.24 15.89
C ILE A 251 7.35 1.94 14.57
N VAL A 252 6.30 2.70 14.43
CA VAL A 252 6.13 3.58 13.27
C VAL A 252 7.10 4.73 13.47
N ALA A 253 8.18 4.72 12.70
CA ALA A 253 9.04 5.88 12.58
C ALA A 253 8.23 6.99 11.90
N THR A 254 7.57 7.84 12.69
CA THR A 254 7.11 9.12 12.18
C THR A 254 8.38 9.84 11.70
N ALA A 255 8.46 10.10 10.40
CA ALA A 255 9.45 11.00 9.86
C ALA A 255 9.18 12.38 10.46
N VAL A 256 9.76 12.63 11.63
CA VAL A 256 9.93 13.98 12.16
C VAL A 256 10.86 14.64 11.16
N GLY A 257 10.33 15.60 10.41
CA GLY A 257 11.10 16.38 9.45
C GLY A 257 12.36 16.87 10.12
N THR A 258 13.50 16.28 9.77
CA THR A 258 14.82 16.73 10.19
C THR A 258 15.19 17.96 9.39
N SER A 259 14.67 19.12 9.78
CA SER A 259 15.34 20.38 9.54
C SER A 259 16.07 20.76 10.83
N GLY A 260 17.35 20.43 10.88
CA GLY A 260 18.39 21.08 11.66
C GLY A 260 18.13 21.27 13.16
N ALA A 261 18.36 20.25 14.01
CA ALA A 261 18.74 20.49 15.40
C ALA A 261 19.61 19.35 15.91
N SER A 262 20.87 19.64 16.02
CA SER A 262 21.86 18.91 16.81
C SER A 262 21.43 18.94 18.28
N GLY A 263 21.26 17.79 18.93
CA GLY A 263 21.25 17.66 20.39
C GLY A 263 20.09 16.90 21.04
N SER A 264 19.08 16.40 20.35
CA SER A 264 17.86 15.92 21.02
C SER A 264 17.36 14.54 20.55
N THR A 265 18.11 13.78 19.80
CA THR A 265 17.65 12.49 19.25
C THR A 265 17.34 11.47 20.34
N LYS A 266 18.12 11.42 21.42
CA LYS A 266 17.89 10.52 22.57
C LYS A 266 16.64 10.92 23.37
N GLN A 267 16.39 12.21 23.57
CA GLN A 267 15.20 12.67 24.31
C GLN A 267 13.94 12.46 23.49
N ALA A 268 13.95 12.73 22.18
CA ALA A 268 12.81 12.48 21.30
C ALA A 268 12.44 10.99 21.23
N ILE A 269 13.43 10.10 21.21
CA ILE A 269 13.20 8.65 21.27
C ILE A 269 12.59 8.25 22.63
N ALA A 270 13.10 8.80 23.73
CA ALA A 270 12.56 8.54 25.08
C ALA A 270 11.12 9.04 25.22
N ASP A 271 10.79 10.20 24.66
CA ASP A 271 9.43 10.75 24.65
C ASP A 271 8.47 9.92 23.82
N VAL A 272 8.89 9.45 22.65
CA VAL A 272 8.12 8.52 21.80
C VAL A 272 7.89 7.19 22.51
N ILE A 273 8.91 6.62 23.15
CA ILE A 273 8.78 5.39 23.95
C ILE A 273 7.83 5.60 25.13
N SER A 274 7.86 6.75 25.78
CA SER A 274 6.95 7.10 26.90
C SER A 274 5.49 7.18 26.44
N VAL A 275 5.23 7.83 25.31
CA VAL A 275 3.88 7.92 24.71
C VAL A 275 3.38 6.56 24.26
N LEU A 276 4.25 5.73 23.65
CA LEU A 276 3.93 4.37 23.25
C LEU A 276 3.59 3.49 24.46
N ASN A 277 4.38 3.56 25.53
CA ASN A 277 4.11 2.83 26.76
C ASN A 277 2.81 3.24 27.44
N GLN A 278 2.45 4.54 27.40
CA GLN A 278 1.14 5.02 27.88
C GLN A 278 -0.01 4.51 27.03
N SER A 279 0.15 4.50 25.71
CA SER A 279 -0.87 4.00 24.79
C SER A 279 -1.06 2.48 24.91
N ILE A 280 0.02 1.72 25.07
CA ILE A 280 0.01 0.28 25.32
C ILE A 280 -0.68 -0.02 26.64
N LYS A 281 -0.35 0.73 27.70
CA LYS A 281 -0.97 0.60 29.02
C LYS A 281 -2.46 0.88 29.01
N ALA A 282 -2.88 1.93 28.29
CA ALA A 282 -4.29 2.32 28.17
C ALA A 282 -5.10 1.31 27.32
N ASN A 283 -4.51 0.74 26.26
CA ASN A 283 -5.21 -0.11 25.30
C ASN A 283 -5.22 -1.60 25.68
N LEU A 284 -4.24 -2.10 26.40
CA LEU A 284 -4.11 -3.52 26.72
C LEU A 284 -4.44 -3.87 28.18
N GLY A 285 -4.62 -2.90 29.06
CA GLY A 285 -4.84 -3.15 30.50
C GLY A 285 -3.68 -3.84 31.19
N MET A 286 -2.48 -3.85 30.57
CA MET A 286 -1.29 -4.55 31.08
C MET A 286 -0.44 -3.66 31.98
N ASN A 287 -0.11 -4.14 33.16
CA ASN A 287 0.88 -3.51 34.04
C ASN A 287 2.27 -3.75 33.51
N SER A 288 2.93 -2.66 33.16
CA SER A 288 4.38 -2.47 32.94
C SER A 288 5.18 -3.64 32.34
N VAL A 289 5.56 -3.51 31.06
CA VAL A 289 6.78 -4.15 30.55
C VAL A 289 7.96 -3.24 30.88
N ILE A 290 8.85 -3.71 31.73
CA ILE A 290 10.05 -3.02 32.15
C ILE A 290 11.09 -3.19 31.04
N TRP A 291 11.42 -2.12 30.35
CA TRP A 291 12.64 -2.01 29.54
C TRP A 291 13.73 -1.43 30.45
N SER A 292 14.52 -2.32 31.08
CA SER A 292 15.80 -1.93 31.67
C SER A 292 16.90 -2.35 30.72
N SER A 293 17.68 -1.38 30.29
CA SER A 293 19.00 -1.45 29.65
C SER A 293 19.09 -1.99 28.21
N ILE A 294 19.21 -1.05 27.28
CA ILE A 294 20.32 -1.02 26.32
C ILE A 294 21.04 0.34 26.46
#